data_1553fbd05d38f01ee98998523a517027
#
_entry.id   1553fbd05d38f01ee98998523a517027
#
_cell.length_a   1.000
_cell.length_b   1.000
_cell.length_c   1.000
_cell.angle_alpha   90.00
_cell.angle_beta   90.00
_cell.angle_gamma   90.00
#
_symmetry.space_group_name_H-M   'P 1'
#
loop_
_entity.id
_entity.type
_entity.pdbx_description
1 polymer ?
#
loop_
_entity_poly.entity_id
_entity_poly.type
_entity_poly.pdbx_seq_one_letter_code
_entity_poly.pdbx_strand_id
1 'polypeptide(L)'
;MSRPFARLVAVAGIGCLALSACAPGSNTAGAPPENTETGTVGRDPASLGDVTLTVWDQEVRGGQAAQITKLNDAFQKKYPNIKLQRVSRSFDDLNKTIKLALSGDNPPDVFQTNNGRADMGTFVKGRLILPLDRYAQAYGWDQRYPESVRQYSSYSPDGATFGRGSLYGLPQVGEVVGVYVNKKHLQEAGLSTPKTWEEFEAGLATLKSKRPNEAPLVLGNLDKWPAVHVFGPVQAQHVAPDTIRRLGFGQGGGSWQTPENTAAAQNLVDWVDKGYIDAKANGLGYDAAWQSFGKGTGTYLMAGTWLAPDLSTAMKDDVTFILPPPSAAAGGKVVSTGGTGIPWAISAKSKNPDAAAAYIDFITNSEAMKVLAETGNLPVVETASQKAPDALTQDVFTAFGTVVDENGLVPYLDYATPTMGDTLGAALQDLIAGRKNPAQFLETVQKDYGVYTEKHG
;
A
#
# COMPACT_ATOMS: atom_id res chain seq x y z
N MET A 1 -70.87 8.74 57.73
CA MET A 1 -71.91 7.76 58.06
C MET A 1 -71.86 6.64 57.06
N SER A 2 -71.53 5.44 57.60
CA SER A 2 -72.01 4.09 57.27
C SER A 2 -71.91 3.55 55.84
N ARG A 3 -70.98 2.69 55.66
CA ARG A 3 -70.95 1.23 55.25
C ARG A 3 -72.29 0.59 54.77
N PRO A 4 -72.29 -0.61 54.15
CA PRO A 4 -71.25 -1.55 53.69
C PRO A 4 -71.65 -2.44 52.45
N PHE A 5 -70.68 -3.32 52.05
CA PHE A 5 -70.73 -4.72 51.56
C PHE A 5 -71.54 -5.12 50.32
N ALA A 6 -70.94 -5.80 49.37
CA ALA A 6 -70.89 -7.29 49.34
C ALA A 6 -70.08 -7.82 48.16
N ARG A 7 -69.39 -8.92 48.43
CA ARG A 7 -68.59 -9.78 47.56
C ARG A 7 -69.47 -10.55 46.56
N LEU A 8 -68.95 -10.81 45.36
CA LEU A 8 -69.10 -12.14 44.78
C LEU A 8 -67.96 -12.46 43.83
N VAL A 9 -67.43 -13.66 43.98
CA VAL A 9 -66.39 -14.33 43.22
C VAL A 9 -67.02 -15.05 42.03
N ALA A 10 -66.41 -15.02 40.83
CA ALA A 10 -66.52 -16.08 39.89
C ALA A 10 -65.30 -16.14 38.98
N VAL A 11 -64.80 -17.34 38.79
CA VAL A 11 -63.55 -17.80 38.20
C VAL A 11 -63.70 -18.05 36.72
N ALA A 12 -62.61 -17.99 36.01
CA ALA A 12 -62.18 -18.69 34.82
C ALA A 12 -62.23 -17.99 33.44
N GLY A 13 -61.10 -18.07 32.75
CA GLY A 13 -61.01 -17.90 31.32
C GLY A 13 -59.67 -17.37 30.88
N ILE A 14 -58.66 -18.25 30.75
CA ILE A 14 -57.32 -18.00 30.20
C ILE A 14 -57.45 -17.65 28.72
N GLY A 15 -56.89 -16.50 28.34
CA GLY A 15 -56.69 -16.14 26.94
C GLY A 15 -55.44 -15.28 26.83
N CYS A 16 -54.27 -15.89 26.67
CA CYS A 16 -53.02 -15.19 26.36
C CYS A 16 -53.07 -14.65 24.92
N LEU A 17 -53.30 -13.38 24.75
CA LEU A 17 -52.99 -12.63 23.53
C LEU A 17 -51.68 -11.93 23.76
N ALA A 18 -50.61 -12.48 23.17
CA ALA A 18 -49.30 -11.85 23.09
C ALA A 18 -49.36 -10.68 22.09
N LEU A 19 -49.42 -9.47 22.58
CA LEU A 19 -49.17 -8.26 21.82
C LEU A 19 -47.65 -8.10 21.66
N SER A 20 -47.15 -8.51 20.46
CA SER A 20 -45.78 -8.20 20.03
C SER A 20 -45.67 -6.70 19.75
N ALA A 21 -45.12 -5.95 20.68
CA ALA A 21 -44.71 -4.57 20.43
C ALA A 21 -43.48 -4.60 19.54
N CYS A 22 -43.61 -4.18 18.27
CA CYS A 22 -42.48 -3.85 17.40
C CYS A 22 -41.77 -2.61 17.94
N ALA A 23 -40.63 -2.77 18.61
CA ALA A 23 -39.70 -1.68 18.83
C ALA A 23 -38.85 -1.52 17.56
N PRO A 24 -38.75 -0.33 16.96
CA PRO A 24 -37.80 -0.08 15.86
C PRO A 24 -36.43 0.18 16.47
N GLY A 25 -35.43 -0.64 16.09
CA GLY A 25 -34.03 -0.35 16.34
C GLY A 25 -33.26 -1.36 17.17
N SER A 26 -33.18 -2.62 16.75
CA SER A 26 -32.03 -3.44 17.03
C SER A 26 -31.34 -3.77 15.71
N ASN A 27 -30.34 -2.97 15.36
CA ASN A 27 -29.30 -3.37 14.39
C ASN A 27 -28.56 -4.55 15.02
N THR A 28 -29.08 -5.76 14.85
CA THR A 28 -28.26 -6.95 14.91
C THR A 28 -27.35 -6.89 13.69
N ALA A 29 -26.13 -6.38 13.91
CA ALA A 29 -25.04 -6.66 12.99
C ALA A 29 -25.03 -8.18 12.79
N GLY A 30 -25.46 -8.63 11.62
CA GLY A 30 -25.47 -10.04 11.27
C GLY A 30 -24.07 -10.61 11.50
N ALA A 31 -24.01 -11.87 11.95
CA ALA A 31 -22.75 -12.60 12.04
C ALA A 31 -21.92 -12.41 10.75
N PRO A 32 -20.57 -12.46 10.81
CA PRO A 32 -19.76 -12.44 9.61
C PRO A 32 -20.35 -13.39 8.59
N PRO A 33 -20.32 -13.09 7.29
CA PRO A 33 -20.50 -14.17 6.34
C PRO A 33 -19.37 -15.14 6.66
N GLU A 34 -19.68 -16.20 7.40
CA GLU A 34 -18.82 -17.37 7.41
C GLU A 34 -18.63 -17.69 5.94
N ASN A 35 -17.39 -17.99 5.56
CA ASN A 35 -17.07 -18.44 4.21
C ASN A 35 -17.66 -19.86 4.04
N THR A 36 -18.98 -19.96 4.16
CA THR A 36 -19.79 -21.19 4.17
C THR A 36 -20.22 -21.60 2.77
N GLU A 37 -19.63 -21.01 1.73
CA GLU A 37 -19.68 -21.68 0.43
C GLU A 37 -18.80 -22.94 0.50
N THR A 38 -19.38 -24.02 0.97
CA THR A 38 -18.80 -25.37 1.00
C THR A 38 -18.69 -25.99 -0.40
N GLY A 39 -18.87 -25.18 -1.45
CA GLY A 39 -18.73 -25.57 -2.84
C GLY A 39 -17.27 -25.73 -3.25
N THR A 40 -17.01 -26.69 -4.11
CA THR A 40 -15.72 -26.83 -4.80
C THR A 40 -15.45 -25.57 -5.63
N VAL A 41 -14.27 -24.98 -5.51
CA VAL A 41 -13.85 -23.84 -6.35
C VAL A 41 -13.84 -24.27 -7.82
N GLY A 42 -14.53 -23.53 -8.66
CA GLY A 42 -14.53 -23.72 -10.12
C GLY A 42 -13.20 -23.27 -10.72
N ARG A 43 -12.21 -24.17 -10.75
CA ARG A 43 -10.83 -23.86 -11.17
C ARG A 43 -10.64 -23.79 -12.67
N ASP A 44 -11.56 -24.27 -13.46
CA ASP A 44 -11.50 -24.21 -14.92
C ASP A 44 -12.37 -23.07 -15.46
N PRO A 45 -11.76 -21.93 -15.85
CA PRO A 45 -12.51 -20.78 -16.35
C PRO A 45 -13.38 -21.09 -17.57
N ALA A 46 -12.98 -22.06 -18.41
CA ALA A 46 -13.73 -22.44 -19.60
C ALA A 46 -15.08 -23.08 -19.24
N SER A 47 -15.21 -23.67 -18.04
CA SER A 47 -16.44 -24.32 -17.54
C SER A 47 -17.42 -23.37 -16.84
N LEU A 48 -17.02 -22.09 -16.60
CA LEU A 48 -17.83 -21.14 -15.82
C LEU A 48 -18.97 -20.47 -16.62
N GLY A 49 -19.14 -20.83 -17.90
CA GLY A 49 -20.12 -20.21 -18.78
C GLY A 49 -19.66 -18.80 -19.27
N ASP A 50 -20.59 -18.09 -19.90
CA ASP A 50 -20.32 -16.72 -20.39
C ASP A 50 -20.38 -15.74 -19.21
N VAL A 51 -19.23 -15.13 -18.88
CA VAL A 51 -19.05 -14.21 -17.76
C VAL A 51 -18.53 -12.87 -18.26
N THR A 52 -19.01 -11.79 -17.68
CA THR A 52 -18.36 -10.46 -17.79
C THR A 52 -17.85 -10.08 -16.42
N LEU A 53 -16.53 -9.86 -16.30
CA LEU A 53 -15.86 -9.36 -15.10
C LEU A 53 -15.58 -7.86 -15.25
N THR A 54 -16.06 -7.09 -14.28
CA THR A 54 -15.66 -5.67 -14.14
C THR A 54 -14.40 -5.60 -13.29
N VAL A 55 -13.32 -5.07 -13.88
CA VAL A 55 -11.99 -5.02 -13.27
C VAL A 55 -11.55 -3.56 -13.11
N TRP A 56 -11.28 -3.14 -11.86
CA TRP A 56 -10.78 -1.78 -11.57
C TRP A 56 -9.34 -1.82 -11.09
N ASP A 57 -8.49 -1.02 -11.72
CA ASP A 57 -7.06 -0.97 -11.42
C ASP A 57 -6.47 0.44 -11.53
N GLN A 58 -5.25 0.59 -11.02
CA GLN A 58 -4.47 1.82 -11.12
C GLN A 58 -3.31 1.74 -12.13
N GLU A 59 -3.28 0.71 -12.97
CA GLU A 59 -2.20 0.45 -13.90
C GLU A 59 -2.29 1.38 -15.14
N VAL A 60 -1.99 2.68 -14.91
CA VAL A 60 -2.12 3.75 -15.91
C VAL A 60 -0.80 4.27 -16.44
N ARG A 61 0.32 4.09 -15.70
CA ARG A 61 1.65 4.51 -16.15
C ARG A 61 2.18 3.55 -17.23
N GLY A 62 3.13 4.00 -18.03
CA GLY A 62 3.58 3.30 -19.25
C GLY A 62 3.88 1.82 -19.05
N GLY A 63 4.81 1.49 -18.14
CA GLY A 63 5.18 0.09 -17.88
C GLY A 63 4.05 -0.72 -17.22
N GLN A 64 3.33 -0.10 -16.28
CA GLN A 64 2.18 -0.70 -15.62
C GLN A 64 1.03 -0.99 -16.61
N ALA A 65 0.68 -0.03 -17.46
CA ALA A 65 -0.35 -0.21 -18.48
C ALA A 65 0.04 -1.30 -19.50
N ALA A 66 1.31 -1.37 -19.87
CA ALA A 66 1.80 -2.38 -20.82
C ALA A 66 1.68 -3.80 -20.25
N GLN A 67 2.07 -4.02 -19.00
CA GLN A 67 1.96 -5.34 -18.37
C GLN A 67 0.51 -5.83 -18.29
N ILE A 68 -0.39 -5.00 -17.73
CA ILE A 68 -1.77 -5.44 -17.53
C ILE A 68 -2.52 -5.62 -18.85
N THR A 69 -2.21 -4.81 -19.87
CA THR A 69 -2.77 -5.00 -21.22
C THR A 69 -2.35 -6.36 -21.80
N LYS A 70 -1.04 -6.69 -21.78
CA LYS A 70 -0.55 -8.00 -22.23
C LYS A 70 -1.24 -9.17 -21.50
N LEU A 71 -1.39 -9.05 -20.19
CA LEU A 71 -2.00 -10.11 -19.37
C LEU A 71 -3.49 -10.25 -19.65
N ASN A 72 -4.23 -9.15 -19.79
CA ASN A 72 -5.65 -9.15 -20.11
C ASN A 72 -5.92 -9.73 -21.51
N ASP A 73 -5.12 -9.36 -22.50
CA ASP A 73 -5.24 -9.90 -23.86
C ASP A 73 -4.97 -11.42 -23.88
N ALA A 74 -3.93 -11.86 -23.14
CA ALA A 74 -3.62 -13.28 -23.02
C ALA A 74 -4.72 -14.06 -22.28
N PHE A 75 -5.31 -13.49 -21.23
CA PHE A 75 -6.42 -14.08 -20.48
C PHE A 75 -7.66 -14.25 -21.38
N GLN A 76 -8.10 -13.20 -22.06
CA GLN A 76 -9.28 -13.24 -22.94
C GLN A 76 -9.07 -14.13 -24.15
N LYS A 77 -7.83 -14.21 -24.68
CA LYS A 77 -7.49 -15.16 -25.75
C LYS A 77 -7.60 -16.60 -25.29
N LYS A 78 -7.19 -16.90 -24.06
CA LYS A 78 -7.25 -18.24 -23.48
C LYS A 78 -8.67 -18.63 -23.05
N TYR A 79 -9.44 -17.67 -22.54
CA TYR A 79 -10.78 -17.86 -22.00
C TYR A 79 -11.79 -16.90 -22.66
N PRO A 80 -12.20 -17.17 -23.92
CA PRO A 80 -13.03 -16.25 -24.71
C PRO A 80 -14.46 -16.09 -24.14
N ASN A 81 -14.89 -17.02 -23.28
CA ASN A 81 -16.14 -16.96 -22.55
C ASN A 81 -16.12 -15.95 -21.39
N ILE A 82 -14.95 -15.46 -20.96
CA ILE A 82 -14.83 -14.44 -19.92
C ILE A 82 -14.41 -13.12 -20.54
N LYS A 83 -15.32 -12.14 -20.53
CA LYS A 83 -15.07 -10.79 -21.03
C LYS A 83 -14.60 -9.90 -19.88
N LEU A 84 -13.56 -9.10 -20.10
CA LEU A 84 -13.07 -8.12 -19.14
C LEU A 84 -13.60 -6.73 -19.48
N GLN A 85 -14.29 -6.10 -18.53
CA GLN A 85 -14.63 -4.67 -18.55
C GLN A 85 -13.68 -3.94 -17.61
N ARG A 86 -12.54 -3.50 -18.17
CA ARG A 86 -11.52 -2.80 -17.41
C ARG A 86 -11.85 -1.32 -17.23
N VAL A 87 -11.69 -0.82 -15.99
CA VAL A 87 -11.78 0.59 -15.63
C VAL A 87 -10.49 0.95 -14.91
N SER A 88 -9.58 1.63 -15.60
CA SER A 88 -8.33 2.12 -15.02
C SER A 88 -8.45 3.56 -14.53
N ARG A 89 -7.82 3.88 -13.42
CA ARG A 89 -7.80 5.20 -12.77
C ARG A 89 -6.40 5.47 -12.24
N SER A 90 -6.07 6.74 -11.95
CA SER A 90 -4.90 7.03 -11.15
C SER A 90 -5.02 6.39 -9.76
N PHE A 91 -3.89 6.20 -9.06
CA PHE A 91 -3.90 5.69 -7.68
C PHE A 91 -4.84 6.51 -6.77
N ASP A 92 -4.73 7.84 -6.82
CA ASP A 92 -5.54 8.73 -6.00
C ASP A 92 -7.03 8.66 -6.36
N ASP A 93 -7.36 8.58 -7.65
CA ASP A 93 -8.76 8.49 -8.09
C ASP A 93 -9.37 7.12 -7.79
N LEU A 94 -8.58 6.04 -7.87
CA LEU A 94 -9.03 4.72 -7.46
C LEU A 94 -9.36 4.72 -5.95
N ASN A 95 -8.44 5.19 -5.11
CA ASN A 95 -8.64 5.24 -3.66
C ASN A 95 -9.85 6.10 -3.25
N LYS A 96 -10.05 7.25 -3.90
CA LYS A 96 -11.21 8.12 -3.63
C LYS A 96 -12.54 7.48 -4.01
N THR A 97 -12.57 6.60 -5.01
CA THR A 97 -13.82 6.13 -5.62
C THR A 97 -14.18 4.69 -5.24
N ILE A 98 -13.20 3.84 -4.93
CA ILE A 98 -13.42 2.41 -4.74
C ILE A 98 -14.33 2.09 -3.54
N LYS A 99 -14.17 2.80 -2.43
CA LYS A 99 -14.98 2.61 -1.22
C LYS A 99 -16.47 2.84 -1.50
N LEU A 100 -16.78 3.89 -2.26
CA LEU A 100 -18.15 4.19 -2.66
C LEU A 100 -18.68 3.13 -3.63
N ALA A 101 -17.87 2.70 -4.60
CA ALA A 101 -18.24 1.67 -5.56
C ALA A 101 -18.56 0.34 -4.88
N LEU A 102 -17.74 -0.10 -3.92
CA LEU A 102 -17.96 -1.34 -3.15
C LEU A 102 -19.23 -1.30 -2.31
N SER A 103 -19.61 -0.13 -1.83
CA SER A 103 -20.83 0.07 -1.05
C SER A 103 -22.09 0.10 -1.93
N GLY A 104 -21.97 0.40 -3.21
CA GLY A 104 -23.06 0.50 -4.19
C GLY A 104 -23.64 -0.84 -4.61
N ASP A 105 -24.60 -0.78 -5.53
CA ASP A 105 -25.33 -1.97 -6.01
C ASP A 105 -24.57 -2.76 -7.09
N ASN A 106 -23.67 -2.11 -7.81
CA ASN A 106 -22.88 -2.69 -8.90
C ASN A 106 -21.38 -2.42 -8.69
N PRO A 107 -20.75 -3.02 -7.67
CA PRO A 107 -19.32 -2.89 -7.46
C PRO A 107 -18.54 -3.63 -8.55
N PRO A 108 -17.23 -3.32 -8.74
CA PRO A 108 -16.37 -4.17 -9.55
C PRO A 108 -16.29 -5.59 -8.98
N ASP A 109 -16.09 -6.59 -9.84
CA ASP A 109 -15.87 -7.98 -9.41
C ASP A 109 -14.46 -8.13 -8.82
N VAL A 110 -13.45 -7.58 -9.53
CA VAL A 110 -12.04 -7.59 -9.16
C VAL A 110 -11.53 -6.16 -9.13
N PHE A 111 -10.71 -5.83 -8.17
CA PHE A 111 -10.11 -4.50 -8.10
C PHE A 111 -8.80 -4.51 -7.30
N GLN A 112 -7.99 -3.48 -7.54
CA GLN A 112 -6.82 -3.20 -6.71
C GLN A 112 -7.22 -2.32 -5.52
N THR A 113 -6.63 -2.59 -4.36
CA THR A 113 -6.80 -1.77 -3.15
C THR A 113 -5.51 -1.70 -2.36
N ASN A 114 -5.24 -0.55 -1.73
CA ASN A 114 -4.06 -0.40 -0.88
C ASN A 114 -4.12 -1.35 0.33
N ASN A 115 -2.96 -1.82 0.77
CA ASN A 115 -2.81 -2.83 1.84
C ASN A 115 -3.21 -2.32 3.24
N GLY A 116 -3.03 -1.01 3.50
CA GLY A 116 -3.17 -0.42 4.82
C GLY A 116 -4.57 -0.50 5.43
N ARG A 117 -4.64 -0.19 6.73
CA ARG A 117 -5.91 -0.21 7.48
C ARG A 117 -6.93 0.82 6.99
N ALA A 118 -6.48 1.91 6.38
CA ALA A 118 -7.38 2.93 5.80
C ALA A 118 -8.25 2.36 4.66
N ASP A 119 -7.68 1.44 3.88
CA ASP A 119 -8.29 0.85 2.71
C ASP A 119 -8.70 -0.60 2.96
N MET A 120 -7.81 -1.58 2.74
CA MET A 120 -8.13 -3.01 2.87
C MET A 120 -8.70 -3.35 4.25
N GLY A 121 -8.09 -2.87 5.35
CA GLY A 121 -8.59 -3.13 6.69
C GLY A 121 -10.02 -2.59 6.90
N THR A 122 -10.32 -1.42 6.35
CA THR A 122 -11.67 -0.84 6.35
C THR A 122 -12.65 -1.67 5.53
N PHE A 123 -12.21 -2.21 4.38
CA PHE A 123 -13.06 -3.06 3.53
C PHE A 123 -13.32 -4.42 4.18
N VAL A 124 -12.34 -5.02 4.85
CA VAL A 124 -12.49 -6.24 5.64
C VAL A 124 -13.51 -6.01 6.76
N LYS A 125 -13.31 -4.97 7.58
CA LYS A 125 -14.24 -4.59 8.65
C LYS A 125 -15.66 -4.35 8.15
N GLY A 126 -15.78 -3.71 6.99
CA GLY A 126 -17.06 -3.45 6.32
C GLY A 126 -17.64 -4.66 5.58
N ARG A 127 -16.92 -5.80 5.52
CA ARG A 127 -17.31 -7.00 4.77
C ARG A 127 -17.57 -6.71 3.29
N LEU A 128 -16.79 -5.81 2.71
CA LEU A 128 -16.90 -5.39 1.32
C LEU A 128 -16.08 -6.25 0.37
N ILE A 129 -15.15 -7.05 0.89
CA ILE A 129 -14.26 -7.94 0.15
C ILE A 129 -14.29 -9.37 0.70
N LEU A 130 -14.03 -10.33 -0.17
CA LEU A 130 -14.03 -11.75 0.20
C LEU A 130 -12.69 -12.15 0.82
N PRO A 131 -12.68 -13.02 1.84
CA PRO A 131 -11.48 -13.78 2.21
C PRO A 131 -11.13 -14.74 1.08
N LEU A 132 -9.82 -14.80 0.75
CA LEU A 132 -9.32 -15.54 -0.41
C LEU A 132 -8.70 -16.90 -0.04
N ASP A 133 -8.78 -17.35 1.22
CA ASP A 133 -8.11 -18.57 1.70
C ASP A 133 -8.50 -19.81 0.91
N ARG A 134 -9.77 -19.98 0.57
CA ARG A 134 -10.24 -21.10 -0.25
C ARG A 134 -9.63 -21.10 -1.66
N TYR A 135 -9.41 -19.91 -2.23
CA TYR A 135 -8.76 -19.76 -3.52
C TYR A 135 -7.26 -19.95 -3.41
N ALA A 136 -6.64 -19.44 -2.34
CA ALA A 136 -5.24 -19.66 -2.06
C ALA A 136 -4.91 -21.16 -1.97
N GLN A 137 -5.75 -21.93 -1.30
CA GLN A 137 -5.63 -23.38 -1.24
C GLN A 137 -5.88 -24.04 -2.60
N ALA A 138 -6.92 -23.62 -3.33
CA ALA A 138 -7.30 -24.22 -4.60
C ALA A 138 -6.26 -23.99 -5.71
N TYR A 139 -5.64 -22.80 -5.75
CA TYR A 139 -4.66 -22.41 -6.76
C TYR A 139 -3.21 -22.55 -6.28
N GLY A 140 -2.97 -22.95 -5.02
CA GLY A 140 -1.63 -23.10 -4.44
C GLY A 140 -0.92 -21.75 -4.21
N TRP A 141 -1.68 -20.68 -3.92
CA TRP A 141 -1.09 -19.37 -3.66
C TRP A 141 -0.30 -19.34 -2.35
N ASP A 142 -0.69 -20.11 -1.35
CA ASP A 142 0.00 -20.29 -0.09
C ASP A 142 1.40 -20.91 -0.23
N GLN A 143 1.62 -21.69 -1.28
CA GLN A 143 2.91 -22.30 -1.63
C GLN A 143 3.76 -21.37 -2.51
N ARG A 144 3.12 -20.65 -3.43
CA ARG A 144 3.78 -19.73 -4.38
C ARG A 144 4.19 -18.42 -3.74
N TYR A 145 3.41 -17.91 -2.78
CA TYR A 145 3.63 -16.66 -2.09
C TYR A 145 4.03 -16.92 -0.63
N PRO A 146 5.27 -16.59 -0.20
CA PRO A 146 5.69 -16.78 1.18
C PRO A 146 4.88 -15.91 2.14
N GLU A 147 4.83 -16.29 3.41
CA GLU A 147 4.10 -15.56 4.45
C GLU A 147 4.57 -14.09 4.56
N SER A 148 5.87 -13.83 4.37
CA SER A 148 6.45 -12.49 4.34
C SER A 148 5.84 -11.57 3.27
N VAL A 149 5.26 -12.13 2.22
CA VAL A 149 4.51 -11.40 1.18
C VAL A 149 3.02 -11.35 1.54
N ARG A 150 2.42 -12.50 1.89
CA ARG A 150 0.97 -12.59 2.16
C ARG A 150 0.52 -11.76 3.37
N GLN A 151 1.39 -11.57 4.37
CA GLN A 151 1.09 -10.76 5.55
C GLN A 151 0.60 -9.34 5.23
N TYR A 152 1.10 -8.72 4.14
CA TYR A 152 0.69 -7.38 3.72
C TYR A 152 -0.76 -7.30 3.21
N SER A 153 -1.41 -8.43 2.96
CA SER A 153 -2.81 -8.51 2.54
C SER A 153 -3.64 -9.41 3.46
N SER A 154 -3.15 -9.68 4.68
CA SER A 154 -3.80 -10.54 5.65
C SER A 154 -4.35 -9.74 6.81
N TYR A 155 -5.59 -10.05 7.18
CA TYR A 155 -6.32 -9.41 8.28
C TYR A 155 -7.12 -10.41 9.10
N SER A 156 -7.33 -10.10 10.39
CA SER A 156 -8.39 -10.74 11.16
C SER A 156 -9.76 -10.39 10.56
N PRO A 157 -10.81 -11.24 10.71
CA PRO A 157 -12.12 -11.01 10.09
C PRO A 157 -12.82 -9.71 10.48
N ASP A 158 -12.44 -9.10 11.62
CA ASP A 158 -12.93 -7.81 12.08
C ASP A 158 -12.11 -6.62 11.56
N GLY A 159 -11.05 -6.88 10.78
CA GLY A 159 -10.13 -5.88 10.23
C GLY A 159 -9.21 -5.22 11.26
N ALA A 160 -9.22 -5.68 12.52
CA ALA A 160 -8.44 -5.05 13.59
C ALA A 160 -6.96 -5.45 13.55
N THR A 161 -6.67 -6.73 13.32
CA THR A 161 -5.29 -7.24 13.24
C THR A 161 -4.82 -7.23 11.80
N PHE A 162 -3.75 -6.50 11.51
CA PHE A 162 -3.05 -6.47 10.24
C PHE A 162 -1.82 -7.37 10.26
N GLY A 163 -1.56 -8.08 9.18
CA GLY A 163 -0.42 -8.97 9.02
C GLY A 163 -0.70 -10.42 9.45
N ARG A 164 -1.91 -10.74 9.89
CA ARG A 164 -2.32 -12.08 10.33
C ARG A 164 -3.80 -12.31 10.04
N GLY A 165 -4.17 -13.58 9.89
CA GLY A 165 -5.55 -14.00 9.65
C GLY A 165 -5.75 -14.43 8.21
N SER A 166 -6.93 -14.17 7.65
CA SER A 166 -7.28 -14.54 6.28
C SER A 166 -6.62 -13.63 5.26
N LEU A 167 -6.33 -14.18 4.09
CA LEU A 167 -5.84 -13.43 2.93
C LEU A 167 -7.02 -12.70 2.26
N TYR A 168 -6.89 -11.40 1.98
CA TYR A 168 -7.93 -10.59 1.33
C TYR A 168 -7.51 -10.00 -0.01
N GLY A 169 -6.25 -10.14 -0.38
CA GLY A 169 -5.73 -9.70 -1.66
C GLY A 169 -4.48 -10.46 -2.06
N LEU A 170 -4.22 -10.55 -3.38
CA LEU A 170 -3.02 -11.19 -3.89
C LEU A 170 -2.20 -10.15 -4.66
N PRO A 171 -0.96 -9.83 -4.23
CA PRO A 171 -0.12 -8.86 -4.92
C PRO A 171 0.49 -9.45 -6.17
N GLN A 172 0.73 -8.60 -7.16
CA GLN A 172 1.38 -8.95 -8.42
C GLN A 172 2.81 -8.41 -8.45
N VAL A 173 3.02 -7.21 -7.94
CA VAL A 173 4.30 -6.50 -7.96
C VAL A 173 4.93 -6.44 -6.57
N GLY A 174 6.27 -6.50 -6.52
CA GLY A 174 7.04 -6.12 -5.35
C GLY A 174 7.30 -4.62 -5.35
N GLU A 175 7.46 -4.03 -4.19
CA GLU A 175 7.76 -2.61 -4.05
C GLU A 175 8.82 -2.37 -2.99
N VAL A 176 9.73 -1.46 -3.30
CA VAL A 176 10.64 -0.86 -2.31
C VAL A 176 10.87 0.60 -2.67
N VAL A 177 10.88 1.46 -1.67
CA VAL A 177 11.31 2.84 -1.84
C VAL A 177 12.84 2.88 -1.88
N GLY A 178 13.38 3.54 -2.89
CA GLY A 178 14.81 3.75 -3.02
C GLY A 178 15.11 5.14 -3.55
N VAL A 179 16.30 5.30 -4.05
CA VAL A 179 16.78 6.57 -4.60
C VAL A 179 17.12 6.37 -6.08
N TYR A 180 16.35 6.99 -6.95
CA TYR A 180 16.75 7.18 -8.34
C TYR A 180 17.80 8.27 -8.41
N VAL A 181 18.86 7.99 -9.15
CA VAL A 181 20.05 8.86 -9.21
C VAL A 181 20.34 9.26 -10.65
N ASN A 182 20.37 10.56 -10.93
CA ASN A 182 20.83 11.09 -12.20
C ASN A 182 22.36 11.02 -12.25
N LYS A 183 22.88 10.00 -12.96
CA LYS A 183 24.33 9.75 -13.06
C LYS A 183 25.10 10.90 -13.72
N LYS A 184 24.48 11.56 -14.70
CA LYS A 184 25.10 12.71 -15.39
C LYS A 184 25.34 13.86 -14.42
N HIS A 185 24.37 14.20 -13.57
CA HIS A 185 24.52 15.24 -12.58
C HIS A 185 25.58 14.93 -11.52
N LEU A 186 25.69 13.65 -11.09
CA LEU A 186 26.79 13.24 -10.20
C LEU A 186 28.14 13.42 -10.87
N GLN A 187 28.28 12.97 -12.12
CA GLN A 187 29.54 13.11 -12.88
C GLN A 187 29.92 14.57 -13.05
N GLU A 188 29.00 15.46 -13.44
CA GLU A 188 29.22 16.91 -13.58
C GLU A 188 29.62 17.55 -12.23
N ALA A 189 29.10 17.02 -11.12
CA ALA A 189 29.46 17.44 -9.79
C ALA A 189 30.78 16.84 -9.28
N GLY A 190 31.40 15.90 -10.01
CA GLY A 190 32.59 15.17 -9.55
C GLY A 190 32.28 14.21 -8.40
N LEU A 191 31.06 13.73 -8.31
CA LEU A 191 30.57 12.80 -7.29
C LEU A 191 30.41 11.40 -7.86
N SER A 192 30.50 10.42 -6.98
CA SER A 192 30.13 9.02 -7.26
C SER A 192 28.77 8.71 -6.62
N THR A 193 28.15 7.60 -7.04
CA THR A 193 26.96 7.05 -6.37
C THR A 193 27.29 6.79 -4.89
N PRO A 194 26.52 7.36 -3.95
CA PRO A 194 26.81 7.26 -2.52
C PRO A 194 26.63 5.83 -2.01
N LYS A 195 27.54 5.39 -1.15
CA LYS A 195 27.54 4.05 -0.52
C LYS A 195 27.15 4.10 0.95
N THR A 196 27.25 5.27 1.57
CA THR A 196 26.82 5.51 2.95
C THR A 196 25.86 6.71 2.99
N TRP A 197 25.10 6.81 4.08
CA TRP A 197 24.19 7.93 4.28
C TRP A 197 24.93 9.26 4.39
N GLU A 198 26.08 9.24 5.04
CA GLU A 198 26.94 10.39 5.18
C GLU A 198 27.46 10.89 3.83
N GLU A 199 27.82 9.97 2.91
CA GLU A 199 28.16 10.31 1.52
C GLU A 199 26.97 10.89 0.77
N PHE A 200 25.77 10.34 0.99
CA PHE A 200 24.54 10.87 0.39
C PHE A 200 24.27 12.30 0.84
N GLU A 201 24.30 12.57 2.13
CA GLU A 201 24.09 13.93 2.67
C GLU A 201 25.19 14.93 2.26
N ALA A 202 26.45 14.51 2.24
CA ALA A 202 27.55 15.31 1.70
C ALA A 202 27.37 15.62 0.21
N GLY A 203 26.82 14.64 -0.52
CA GLY A 203 26.43 14.78 -1.92
C GLY A 203 25.34 15.85 -2.11
N LEU A 204 24.29 15.85 -1.29
CA LEU A 204 23.23 16.87 -1.30
C LEU A 204 23.82 18.29 -1.12
N ALA A 205 24.72 18.46 -0.15
CA ALA A 205 25.40 19.74 0.10
C ALA A 205 26.23 20.20 -1.09
N THR A 206 27.02 19.30 -1.68
CA THR A 206 27.86 19.58 -2.84
C THR A 206 27.02 19.97 -4.07
N LEU A 207 25.95 19.21 -4.33
CA LEU A 207 25.05 19.48 -5.44
C LEU A 207 24.33 20.82 -5.28
N LYS A 208 23.85 21.14 -4.07
CA LYS A 208 23.24 22.44 -3.78
C LYS A 208 24.19 23.58 -3.96
N SER A 209 25.46 23.44 -3.56
CA SER A 209 26.50 24.46 -3.77
C SER A 209 26.80 24.70 -5.26
N LYS A 210 26.84 23.64 -6.07
CA LYS A 210 27.10 23.70 -7.52
C LYS A 210 25.90 24.17 -8.34
N ARG A 211 24.69 23.89 -7.86
CA ARG A 211 23.39 24.22 -8.50
C ARG A 211 22.47 24.94 -7.51
N PRO A 212 22.80 26.18 -7.10
CA PRO A 212 22.13 26.89 -6.00
C PRO A 212 20.63 27.14 -6.24
N ASN A 213 20.21 27.22 -7.50
CA ASN A 213 18.81 27.46 -7.89
C ASN A 213 17.98 26.18 -8.01
N GLU A 214 18.55 25.00 -7.76
CA GLU A 214 17.91 23.72 -7.90
C GLU A 214 17.96 22.97 -6.56
N ALA A 215 16.86 22.27 -6.23
CA ALA A 215 16.87 21.32 -5.12
C ALA A 215 17.46 19.99 -5.63
N PRO A 216 18.53 19.47 -5.01
CA PRO A 216 19.13 18.21 -5.45
C PRO A 216 18.20 16.99 -5.27
N LEU A 217 17.29 17.01 -4.30
CA LEU A 217 16.30 15.98 -4.06
C LEU A 217 14.91 16.47 -4.51
N VAL A 218 14.38 15.85 -5.55
CA VAL A 218 13.06 16.18 -6.10
C VAL A 218 11.97 15.57 -5.23
N LEU A 219 10.99 16.38 -4.87
CA LEU A 219 9.79 15.98 -4.15
C LEU A 219 8.56 16.74 -4.68
N GLY A 220 7.51 16.00 -5.04
CA GLY A 220 6.16 16.53 -5.23
C GLY A 220 5.26 15.95 -4.18
N ASN A 221 4.69 16.79 -3.31
CA ASN A 221 3.97 16.36 -2.11
C ASN A 221 2.55 16.95 -1.99
N LEU A 222 1.96 17.38 -3.11
CA LEU A 222 0.56 17.83 -3.14
C LEU A 222 -0.37 16.68 -2.68
N ASP A 223 -0.04 15.46 -3.08
CA ASP A 223 -0.80 14.25 -2.82
C ASP A 223 -0.55 13.67 -1.41
N LYS A 224 0.28 14.33 -0.58
CA LYS A 224 0.64 14.03 0.82
C LYS A 224 1.49 12.77 1.01
N TRP A 225 1.10 11.64 0.42
CA TRP A 225 1.78 10.35 0.57
C TRP A 225 3.24 10.33 0.08
N PRO A 226 3.70 11.13 -0.93
CA PRO A 226 5.09 11.06 -1.36
C PRO A 226 6.10 11.46 -0.28
N ALA A 227 5.76 12.39 0.61
CA ALA A 227 6.63 12.72 1.75
C ALA A 227 6.76 11.57 2.76
N VAL A 228 5.77 10.67 2.87
CA VAL A 228 5.88 9.46 3.69
C VAL A 228 6.99 8.56 3.16
N HIS A 229 7.14 8.47 1.83
CA HIS A 229 8.18 7.68 1.17
C HIS A 229 9.57 8.33 1.28
N VAL A 230 9.66 9.63 1.50
CA VAL A 230 10.94 10.30 1.83
C VAL A 230 11.24 10.13 3.32
N PHE A 231 10.24 10.30 4.18
CA PHE A 231 10.43 10.21 5.63
C PHE A 231 10.80 8.80 6.10
N GLY A 232 10.22 7.74 5.51
CA GLY A 232 10.54 6.36 5.87
C GLY A 232 12.03 6.02 5.77
N PRO A 233 12.69 6.23 4.62
CA PRO A 233 14.15 6.10 4.48
C PRO A 233 14.95 6.97 5.45
N VAL A 234 14.54 8.21 5.69
CA VAL A 234 15.17 9.08 6.69
C VAL A 234 15.01 8.52 8.10
N GLN A 235 13.81 8.07 8.45
CA GLN A 235 13.55 7.44 9.75
C GLN A 235 14.43 6.20 9.96
N ALA A 236 14.60 5.39 8.92
CA ALA A 236 15.42 4.18 8.98
C ALA A 236 16.92 4.44 9.28
N GLN A 237 17.39 5.68 9.12
CA GLN A 237 18.77 6.05 9.51
C GLN A 237 18.93 6.30 11.02
N HIS A 238 17.83 6.46 11.73
CA HIS A 238 17.82 6.82 13.16
C HIS A 238 17.12 5.76 14.03
N VAL A 239 16.13 5.06 13.49
CA VAL A 239 15.23 4.17 14.22
C VAL A 239 15.47 2.72 13.83
N ALA A 240 15.54 1.84 14.82
CA ALA A 240 15.74 0.40 14.59
C ALA A 240 14.59 -0.22 13.74
N PRO A 241 14.90 -1.13 12.79
CA PRO A 241 13.92 -1.71 11.88
C PRO A 241 12.71 -2.34 12.59
N ASP A 242 12.91 -3.03 13.71
CA ASP A 242 11.82 -3.67 14.46
C ASP A 242 10.87 -2.64 15.09
N THR A 243 11.39 -1.47 15.47
CA THR A 243 10.55 -0.36 15.93
C THR A 243 9.72 0.19 14.78
N ILE A 244 10.31 0.39 13.59
CA ILE A 244 9.59 0.84 12.39
C ILE A 244 8.52 -0.17 12.00
N ARG A 245 8.83 -1.49 12.03
CA ARG A 245 7.84 -2.55 11.77
C ARG A 245 6.66 -2.48 12.73
N ARG A 246 6.94 -2.31 14.02
CA ARG A 246 5.90 -2.16 15.06
C ARG A 246 5.02 -0.94 14.78
N LEU A 247 5.61 0.20 14.44
CA LEU A 247 4.89 1.42 14.10
C LEU A 247 4.04 1.22 12.85
N GLY A 248 4.60 0.73 11.75
CA GLY A 248 3.90 0.56 10.49
C GLY A 248 2.79 -0.50 10.54
N PHE A 249 2.97 -1.58 11.31
CA PHE A 249 1.91 -2.55 11.56
C PHE A 249 0.90 -2.09 12.63
N GLY A 250 1.03 -0.91 13.22
CA GLY A 250 0.11 -0.40 14.22
C GLY A 250 -0.02 -1.29 15.44
N GLN A 251 1.10 -1.86 15.91
CA GLN A 251 1.15 -2.77 17.06
C GLN A 251 1.32 -1.99 18.35
N GLY A 252 0.71 -2.48 19.44
CA GLY A 252 0.85 -1.88 20.76
C GLY A 252 2.30 -1.84 21.28
N GLY A 253 2.58 -0.90 22.18
CA GLY A 253 3.92 -0.71 22.77
C GLY A 253 4.92 0.03 21.88
N GLY A 254 4.52 0.52 20.71
CA GLY A 254 5.30 1.44 19.89
C GLY A 254 5.11 2.90 20.33
N SER A 255 6.11 3.74 20.09
CA SER A 255 6.02 5.19 20.32
C SER A 255 6.68 5.95 19.17
N TRP A 256 5.98 6.98 18.70
CA TRP A 256 6.54 7.97 17.78
C TRP A 256 7.36 9.04 18.52
N GLN A 257 7.05 9.29 19.80
CA GLN A 257 7.72 10.30 20.62
C GLN A 257 8.99 9.72 21.25
N THR A 258 10.02 9.52 20.45
CA THR A 258 11.35 9.07 20.87
C THR A 258 12.42 10.03 20.37
N PRO A 259 13.62 10.06 21.00
CA PRO A 259 14.74 10.85 20.50
C PRO A 259 15.11 10.53 19.04
N GLU A 260 15.06 9.26 18.65
CA GLU A 260 15.41 8.78 17.32
C GLU A 260 14.41 9.29 16.28
N ASN A 261 13.10 9.22 16.54
CA ASN A 261 12.09 9.81 15.68
C ASN A 261 12.19 11.32 15.62
N THR A 262 12.58 11.97 16.73
CA THR A 262 12.84 13.43 16.75
C THR A 262 14.02 13.77 15.83
N ALA A 263 15.11 13.00 15.88
CA ALA A 263 16.24 13.18 15.00
C ALA A 263 15.87 12.99 13.52
N ALA A 264 15.05 11.97 13.19
CA ALA A 264 14.55 11.75 11.84
C ALA A 264 13.71 12.94 11.33
N ALA A 265 12.78 13.43 12.15
CA ALA A 265 11.96 14.59 11.79
C ALA A 265 12.80 15.87 11.63
N GLN A 266 13.80 16.07 12.48
CA GLN A 266 14.74 17.20 12.37
C GLN A 266 15.58 17.09 11.09
N ASN A 267 16.05 15.91 10.73
CA ASN A 267 16.80 15.68 9.49
C ASN A 267 16.00 16.15 8.25
N LEU A 268 14.70 15.83 8.20
CA LEU A 268 13.84 16.31 7.11
C LEU A 268 13.69 17.84 7.12
N VAL A 269 13.52 18.46 8.29
CA VAL A 269 13.48 19.93 8.42
C VAL A 269 14.79 20.55 7.93
N ASP A 270 15.92 19.99 8.35
CA ASP A 270 17.25 20.47 7.94
C ASP A 270 17.44 20.40 6.41
N TRP A 271 16.90 19.39 5.75
CA TRP A 271 16.95 19.27 4.29
C TRP A 271 16.15 20.37 3.59
N VAL A 272 14.99 20.73 4.14
CA VAL A 272 14.17 21.83 3.61
C VAL A 272 14.89 23.18 3.85
N ASP A 273 15.39 23.43 5.05
CA ASP A 273 16.07 24.68 5.43
C ASP A 273 17.36 24.90 4.62
N LYS A 274 18.09 23.82 4.33
CA LYS A 274 19.28 23.86 3.46
C LYS A 274 18.94 23.92 1.96
N GLY A 275 17.65 23.84 1.60
CA GLY A 275 17.17 23.85 0.21
C GLY A 275 17.53 22.58 -0.56
N TYR A 276 17.74 21.45 0.14
CA TYR A 276 17.92 20.15 -0.50
C TYR A 276 16.59 19.60 -1.03
N ILE A 277 15.50 19.94 -0.38
CA ILE A 277 14.13 19.79 -0.84
C ILE A 277 13.55 21.19 -1.07
N ASP A 278 12.80 21.39 -2.14
CA ASP A 278 12.12 22.66 -2.40
C ASP A 278 11.01 22.89 -1.34
N ALA A 279 11.04 24.02 -0.66
CA ALA A 279 10.00 24.39 0.32
C ALA A 279 8.59 24.46 -0.30
N LYS A 280 8.48 24.57 -1.63
CA LYS A 280 7.22 24.54 -2.39
C LYS A 280 6.78 23.12 -2.80
N ALA A 281 7.47 22.08 -2.35
CA ALA A 281 7.17 20.69 -2.69
C ALA A 281 5.69 20.31 -2.45
N ASN A 282 5.06 20.89 -1.42
CA ASN A 282 3.63 20.68 -1.12
C ASN A 282 2.66 21.24 -2.20
N GLY A 283 3.12 22.05 -3.12
CA GLY A 283 2.34 22.58 -4.24
C GLY A 283 2.55 21.84 -5.57
N LEU A 284 3.46 20.85 -5.60
CA LEU A 284 3.78 20.07 -6.78
C LEU A 284 3.19 18.65 -6.64
N GLY A 285 2.43 18.19 -7.64
CA GLY A 285 1.91 16.82 -7.69
C GLY A 285 3.02 15.80 -7.95
N TYR A 286 2.81 14.59 -7.46
CA TYR A 286 3.79 13.49 -7.58
C TYR A 286 4.19 13.20 -9.03
N ASP A 287 3.20 13.06 -9.93
CA ASP A 287 3.49 12.74 -11.33
C ASP A 287 4.26 13.87 -12.04
N ALA A 288 3.97 15.13 -11.74
CA ALA A 288 4.73 16.26 -12.27
C ALA A 288 6.19 16.26 -11.76
N ALA A 289 6.40 15.87 -10.51
CA ALA A 289 7.73 15.82 -9.90
C ALA A 289 8.62 14.75 -10.55
N TRP A 290 8.18 13.50 -10.61
CA TRP A 290 9.00 12.43 -11.21
C TRP A 290 9.20 12.62 -12.73
N GLN A 291 8.20 13.17 -13.44
CA GLN A 291 8.36 13.53 -14.84
C GLN A 291 9.39 14.64 -15.06
N SER A 292 9.46 15.63 -14.14
CA SER A 292 10.50 16.64 -14.19
C SER A 292 11.89 16.07 -13.93
N PHE A 293 12.02 15.13 -12.98
CA PHE A 293 13.25 14.37 -12.77
C PHE A 293 13.65 13.58 -14.03
N GLY A 294 12.72 12.91 -14.67
CA GLY A 294 12.94 12.21 -15.94
C GLY A 294 13.40 13.13 -17.10
N LYS A 295 13.13 14.42 -16.98
CA LYS A 295 13.62 15.46 -17.92
C LYS A 295 14.92 16.12 -17.46
N GLY A 296 15.50 15.67 -16.36
CA GLY A 296 16.79 16.13 -15.85
C GLY A 296 16.70 17.19 -14.75
N THR A 297 15.55 17.42 -14.10
CA THR A 297 15.48 18.26 -12.90
C THR A 297 15.94 17.47 -11.68
N GLY A 298 16.79 18.07 -10.85
CA GLY A 298 17.35 17.45 -9.64
C GLY A 298 18.33 16.32 -9.92
N THR A 299 18.96 15.83 -8.89
CA THR A 299 19.92 14.71 -8.97
C THR A 299 19.38 13.43 -8.36
N TYR A 300 18.57 13.56 -7.34
CA TYR A 300 17.97 12.44 -6.62
C TYR A 300 16.45 12.53 -6.63
N LEU A 301 15.80 11.37 -6.70
CA LEU A 301 14.36 11.21 -6.49
C LEU A 301 14.16 10.00 -5.56
N MET A 302 13.65 10.23 -4.35
CA MET A 302 13.23 9.14 -3.46
C MET A 302 11.81 8.73 -3.83
N ALA A 303 11.67 7.53 -4.38
CA ALA A 303 10.40 6.99 -4.84
C ALA A 303 10.44 5.46 -4.90
N GLY A 304 9.28 4.85 -5.09
CA GLY A 304 9.20 3.40 -5.21
C GLY A 304 9.55 2.88 -6.59
N THR A 305 9.78 1.58 -6.64
CA THR A 305 10.21 0.83 -7.82
C THR A 305 9.23 0.89 -9.01
N TRP A 306 7.98 1.27 -8.78
CA TRP A 306 6.95 1.45 -9.83
C TRP A 306 7.28 2.49 -10.89
N LEU A 307 8.26 3.37 -10.66
CA LEU A 307 8.69 4.37 -11.65
C LEU A 307 9.79 3.85 -12.59
N ALA A 308 10.38 2.70 -12.31
CA ALA A 308 11.53 2.19 -13.07
C ALA A 308 11.28 2.08 -14.58
N PRO A 309 10.15 1.54 -15.08
CA PRO A 309 9.92 1.43 -16.51
C PRO A 309 9.85 2.78 -17.22
N ASP A 310 9.20 3.76 -16.59
CA ASP A 310 9.03 5.09 -17.16
C ASP A 310 10.32 5.90 -17.12
N LEU A 311 11.08 5.82 -16.01
CA LEU A 311 12.38 6.47 -15.88
C LEU A 311 13.46 5.82 -16.74
N SER A 312 13.44 4.50 -16.94
CA SER A 312 14.30 3.81 -17.91
C SER A 312 14.05 4.34 -19.32
N THR A 313 12.78 4.49 -19.69
CA THR A 313 12.40 5.06 -21.01
C THR A 313 12.86 6.52 -21.16
N ALA A 314 12.68 7.35 -20.12
CA ALA A 314 12.95 8.77 -20.16
C ALA A 314 14.44 9.10 -20.11
N MET A 315 15.22 8.42 -19.27
CA MET A 315 16.61 8.75 -18.96
C MET A 315 17.63 7.74 -19.49
N LYS A 316 17.19 6.55 -19.89
CA LYS A 316 18.04 5.45 -20.41
C LYS A 316 19.20 5.16 -19.46
N ASP A 317 20.43 5.22 -19.97
CA ASP A 317 21.65 4.95 -19.21
C ASP A 317 22.03 6.04 -18.21
N ASP A 318 21.34 7.20 -18.19
CA ASP A 318 21.65 8.32 -17.30
C ASP A 318 21.05 8.17 -15.89
N VAL A 319 20.28 7.14 -15.64
CA VAL A 319 19.65 6.85 -14.34
C VAL A 319 20.14 5.51 -13.78
N THR A 320 20.20 5.41 -12.45
CA THR A 320 20.37 4.17 -11.69
C THR A 320 19.46 4.19 -10.47
N PHE A 321 19.20 3.04 -9.87
CA PHE A 321 18.43 2.90 -8.64
C PHE A 321 19.30 2.30 -7.55
N ILE A 322 19.30 2.90 -6.37
CA ILE A 322 19.96 2.39 -5.19
C ILE A 322 18.98 2.32 -4.01
N LEU A 323 19.21 1.40 -3.09
CA LEU A 323 18.56 1.48 -1.77
C LEU A 323 19.06 2.70 -1.01
N PRO A 324 18.28 3.25 -0.06
CA PRO A 324 18.81 4.27 0.83
C PRO A 324 20.11 3.76 1.44
N PRO A 325 21.23 4.45 1.25
CA PRO A 325 22.50 3.95 1.77
C PRO A 325 22.44 3.80 3.29
N PRO A 326 23.07 2.77 3.88
CA PRO A 326 23.05 2.58 5.32
C PRO A 326 23.87 3.62 6.05
N SER A 327 23.44 4.02 7.24
CA SER A 327 24.21 4.86 8.15
C SER A 327 24.94 4.04 9.22
N ALA A 328 26.01 4.59 9.77
CA ALA A 328 26.67 4.01 10.94
C ALA A 328 25.73 3.97 12.16
N ALA A 329 24.86 4.99 12.32
CA ALA A 329 23.86 5.07 13.38
C ALA A 329 22.79 3.96 13.27
N ALA A 330 22.45 3.56 12.05
CA ALA A 330 21.53 2.42 11.78
C ALA A 330 22.24 1.05 11.87
N GLY A 331 23.49 1.00 12.33
CA GLY A 331 24.26 -0.22 12.43
C GLY A 331 24.75 -0.78 11.09
N GLY A 332 24.82 0.04 10.05
CA GLY A 332 25.29 -0.33 8.73
C GLY A 332 24.34 -1.25 7.94
N LYS A 333 23.09 -1.40 8.37
CA LYS A 333 22.09 -2.22 7.68
C LYS A 333 21.32 -1.40 6.66
N VAL A 334 21.01 -2.03 5.54
CA VAL A 334 20.10 -1.46 4.55
C VAL A 334 18.68 -1.68 5.01
N VAL A 335 17.94 -0.59 5.20
CA VAL A 335 16.53 -0.62 5.61
C VAL A 335 15.73 0.33 4.73
N SER A 336 14.61 -0.14 4.20
CA SER A 336 13.69 0.72 3.47
C SER A 336 12.25 0.25 3.58
N THR A 337 11.32 1.21 3.39
CA THR A 337 9.90 0.93 3.32
C THR A 337 9.55 0.22 2.01
N GLY A 338 8.68 -0.77 2.11
CA GLY A 338 8.26 -1.54 0.96
C GLY A 338 7.59 -2.86 1.34
N GLY A 339 7.60 -3.79 0.42
CA GLY A 339 7.03 -5.13 0.54
C GLY A 339 6.31 -5.50 -0.74
N THR A 340 5.02 -5.26 -0.79
CA THR A 340 4.19 -5.57 -1.95
C THR A 340 3.50 -4.32 -2.46
N GLY A 341 3.30 -4.29 -3.78
CA GLY A 341 2.40 -3.32 -4.39
C GLY A 341 0.94 -3.62 -4.09
N ILE A 342 0.08 -2.86 -4.73
CA ILE A 342 -1.34 -2.88 -4.48
C ILE A 342 -1.95 -4.22 -4.90
N PRO A 343 -2.50 -5.02 -3.95
CA PRO A 343 -3.03 -6.34 -4.25
C PRO A 343 -4.38 -6.30 -4.96
N TRP A 344 -4.68 -7.38 -5.65
CA TRP A 344 -5.95 -7.67 -6.28
C TRP A 344 -6.90 -8.33 -5.28
N ALA A 345 -8.08 -7.77 -5.13
CA ALA A 345 -9.13 -8.24 -4.22
C ALA A 345 -10.42 -8.57 -5.00
N ILE A 346 -11.30 -9.36 -4.38
CA ILE A 346 -12.61 -9.73 -4.92
C ILE A 346 -13.70 -9.06 -4.08
N SER A 347 -14.64 -8.39 -4.73
CA SER A 347 -15.80 -7.80 -4.05
C SER A 347 -16.67 -8.89 -3.41
N ALA A 348 -17.13 -8.64 -2.19
CA ALA A 348 -18.08 -9.52 -1.51
C ALA A 348 -19.44 -9.62 -2.24
N LYS A 349 -19.74 -8.67 -3.13
CA LYS A 349 -20.96 -8.67 -3.96
C LYS A 349 -20.72 -9.19 -5.38
N SER A 350 -19.52 -9.67 -5.72
CA SER A 350 -19.29 -10.28 -7.04
C SER A 350 -20.19 -11.47 -7.23
N LYS A 351 -20.82 -11.53 -8.40
CA LYS A 351 -21.67 -12.65 -8.81
C LYS A 351 -20.87 -13.81 -9.41
N ASN A 352 -19.60 -13.55 -9.71
CA ASN A 352 -18.69 -14.47 -10.40
C ASN A 352 -17.36 -14.64 -9.66
N PRO A 353 -17.38 -14.95 -8.35
CA PRO A 353 -16.14 -14.93 -7.55
C PRO A 353 -15.10 -15.97 -7.99
N ASP A 354 -15.53 -17.12 -8.54
CA ASP A 354 -14.61 -18.12 -9.06
C ASP A 354 -13.92 -17.65 -10.36
N ALA A 355 -14.64 -16.96 -11.25
CA ALA A 355 -14.05 -16.34 -12.43
C ALA A 355 -13.09 -15.19 -12.05
N ALA A 356 -13.45 -14.42 -11.03
CA ALA A 356 -12.59 -13.36 -10.47
C ALA A 356 -11.29 -13.95 -9.89
N ALA A 357 -11.37 -15.04 -9.15
CA ALA A 357 -10.20 -15.74 -8.60
C ALA A 357 -9.33 -16.36 -9.71
N ALA A 358 -9.94 -16.93 -10.73
CA ALA A 358 -9.22 -17.46 -11.90
C ALA A 358 -8.48 -16.36 -12.67
N TYR A 359 -9.09 -15.17 -12.79
CA TYR A 359 -8.41 -14.01 -13.37
C TYR A 359 -7.22 -13.57 -12.50
N ILE A 360 -7.38 -13.46 -11.18
CA ILE A 360 -6.29 -13.13 -10.26
C ILE A 360 -5.17 -14.17 -10.37
N ASP A 361 -5.49 -15.46 -10.36
CA ASP A 361 -4.48 -16.51 -10.53
C ASP A 361 -3.71 -16.35 -11.85
N PHE A 362 -4.42 -16.06 -12.93
CA PHE A 362 -3.79 -15.89 -14.25
C PHE A 362 -2.80 -14.73 -14.29
N ILE A 363 -3.16 -13.58 -13.73
CA ILE A 363 -2.32 -12.38 -13.75
C ILE A 363 -1.24 -12.36 -12.66
N THR A 364 -1.19 -13.39 -11.79
CA THR A 364 -0.23 -13.49 -10.67
C THR A 364 0.58 -14.81 -10.69
N ASN A 365 0.43 -15.63 -11.71
CA ASN A 365 1.20 -16.88 -11.84
C ASN A 365 2.61 -16.63 -12.38
N SER A 366 3.43 -17.68 -12.48
CA SER A 366 4.83 -17.60 -12.94
C SER A 366 4.98 -17.03 -14.35
N GLU A 367 4.02 -17.26 -15.26
CA GLU A 367 4.06 -16.65 -16.60
C GLU A 367 3.76 -15.15 -16.53
N ALA A 368 2.86 -14.73 -15.61
CA ALA A 368 2.63 -13.31 -15.36
C ALA A 368 3.89 -12.63 -14.79
N MET A 369 4.65 -13.28 -13.90
CA MET A 369 5.90 -12.73 -13.39
C MET A 369 6.93 -12.45 -14.49
N LYS A 370 6.98 -13.29 -15.53
CA LYS A 370 7.81 -13.03 -16.72
C LYS A 370 7.35 -11.78 -17.48
N VAL A 371 6.04 -11.63 -17.67
CA VAL A 371 5.47 -10.45 -18.35
C VAL A 371 5.78 -9.16 -17.56
N LEU A 372 5.70 -9.22 -16.22
CA LEU A 372 6.10 -8.10 -15.39
C LEU A 372 7.56 -7.72 -15.62
N ALA A 373 8.45 -8.69 -15.52
CA ALA A 373 9.87 -8.47 -15.74
C ALA A 373 10.16 -7.91 -17.15
N GLU A 374 9.58 -8.50 -18.20
CA GLU A 374 9.72 -8.02 -19.59
C GLU A 374 9.26 -6.57 -19.80
N THR A 375 8.32 -6.09 -19.00
CA THR A 375 7.82 -4.72 -19.03
C THR A 375 8.49 -3.78 -18.04
N GLY A 376 9.57 -4.26 -17.40
CA GLY A 376 10.38 -3.48 -16.46
C GLY A 376 9.74 -3.32 -15.07
N ASN A 377 8.64 -4.02 -14.79
CA ASN A 377 8.01 -4.02 -13.46
C ASN A 377 8.66 -5.08 -12.56
N LEU A 378 8.68 -4.84 -11.26
CA LEU A 378 9.27 -5.74 -10.28
C LEU A 378 8.27 -6.86 -9.92
N PRO A 379 8.53 -8.13 -10.28
CA PRO A 379 7.70 -9.25 -9.81
C PRO A 379 7.81 -9.40 -8.28
N VAL A 380 6.68 -9.65 -7.60
CA VAL A 380 6.70 -9.81 -6.14
C VAL A 380 7.31 -11.13 -5.68
N VAL A 381 7.28 -12.13 -6.54
CA VAL A 381 7.89 -13.46 -6.34
C VAL A 381 8.70 -13.85 -7.57
N GLU A 382 9.59 -14.81 -7.43
CA GLU A 382 10.43 -15.33 -8.52
C GLU A 382 11.36 -14.26 -9.16
N THR A 383 11.58 -13.11 -8.53
CA THR A 383 12.38 -12.00 -9.07
C THR A 383 13.79 -12.44 -9.46
N ALA A 384 14.44 -13.25 -8.62
CA ALA A 384 15.82 -13.73 -8.85
C ALA A 384 15.95 -14.61 -10.12
N SER A 385 14.86 -15.21 -10.60
CA SER A 385 14.84 -16.05 -11.80
C SER A 385 14.51 -15.27 -13.08
N GLN A 386 14.12 -13.99 -12.95
CA GLN A 386 13.73 -13.17 -14.08
C GLN A 386 14.91 -12.43 -14.70
N LYS A 387 14.82 -12.18 -16.00
CA LYS A 387 15.79 -11.36 -16.73
C LYS A 387 15.27 -9.94 -16.83
N ALA A 388 16.03 -8.98 -16.35
CA ALA A 388 15.73 -7.56 -16.51
C ALA A 388 15.90 -7.12 -17.99
N PRO A 389 15.01 -6.27 -18.53
CA PRO A 389 15.10 -5.78 -19.88
C PRO A 389 16.18 -4.69 -20.09
N ASP A 390 16.55 -4.00 -19.03
CA ASP A 390 17.51 -2.90 -19.04
C ASP A 390 18.27 -2.79 -17.72
N ALA A 391 19.27 -1.90 -17.66
CA ALA A 391 20.16 -1.72 -16.51
C ALA A 391 19.42 -1.20 -15.27
N LEU A 392 18.49 -0.25 -15.43
CA LEU A 392 17.73 0.29 -14.31
C LEU A 392 16.83 -0.77 -13.66
N THR A 393 16.17 -1.58 -14.49
CA THR A 393 15.35 -2.70 -13.99
C THR A 393 16.22 -3.74 -13.27
N GLN A 394 17.46 -3.99 -13.76
CA GLN A 394 18.40 -4.86 -13.08
C GLN A 394 18.82 -4.29 -11.72
N ASP A 395 19.06 -3.00 -11.63
CA ASP A 395 19.37 -2.32 -10.36
C ASP A 395 18.22 -2.51 -9.36
N VAL A 396 16.98 -2.33 -9.82
CA VAL A 396 15.76 -2.53 -9.01
C VAL A 396 15.65 -3.97 -8.51
N PHE A 397 15.85 -4.97 -9.37
CA PHE A 397 15.76 -6.39 -8.98
C PHE A 397 16.86 -6.75 -7.96
N THR A 398 18.06 -6.23 -8.18
CA THR A 398 19.19 -6.42 -7.25
C THR A 398 18.90 -5.76 -5.90
N ALA A 399 18.42 -4.53 -5.91
CA ALA A 399 18.08 -3.79 -4.71
C ALA A 399 16.97 -4.50 -3.89
N PHE A 400 15.92 -4.97 -4.56
CA PHE A 400 14.84 -5.70 -3.90
C PHE A 400 15.34 -7.02 -3.29
N GLY A 401 16.13 -7.80 -4.03
CA GLY A 401 16.77 -9.01 -3.50
C GLY A 401 17.61 -8.71 -2.25
N THR A 402 18.47 -7.69 -2.33
CA THR A 402 19.34 -7.30 -1.21
C THR A 402 18.56 -6.94 0.05
N VAL A 403 17.54 -6.07 -0.06
CA VAL A 403 16.78 -5.63 1.13
C VAL A 403 15.94 -6.76 1.73
N VAL A 404 15.48 -7.71 0.90
CA VAL A 404 14.76 -8.92 1.38
C VAL A 404 15.72 -9.86 2.10
N ASP A 405 16.88 -10.17 1.51
CA ASP A 405 17.88 -11.08 2.08
C ASP A 405 18.44 -10.55 3.42
N GLU A 406 18.60 -9.23 3.54
CA GLU A 406 19.05 -8.57 4.76
C GLU A 406 17.92 -8.37 5.81
N ASN A 407 16.68 -8.81 5.52
CA ASN A 407 15.50 -8.56 6.34
C ASN A 407 15.32 -7.05 6.62
N GLY A 408 15.62 -6.22 5.64
CA GLY A 408 15.60 -4.76 5.73
C GLY A 408 14.28 -4.12 5.32
N LEU A 409 13.33 -4.88 4.75
CA LEU A 409 12.01 -4.37 4.43
C LEU A 409 11.21 -4.05 5.69
N VAL A 410 10.65 -2.86 5.73
CA VAL A 410 9.71 -2.40 6.76
C VAL A 410 8.43 -1.91 6.09
N PRO A 411 7.25 -2.07 6.73
CA PRO A 411 5.99 -1.64 6.14
C PRO A 411 5.94 -0.12 5.97
N TYR A 412 5.11 0.33 5.05
CA TYR A 412 4.77 1.74 4.95
C TYR A 412 4.11 2.25 6.24
N LEU A 413 4.52 3.43 6.69
CA LEU A 413 4.12 4.00 7.98
C LEU A 413 2.64 4.40 8.06
N ASP A 414 2.07 4.73 6.92
CA ASP A 414 0.66 5.11 6.75
C ASP A 414 -0.31 3.93 6.89
N TYR A 415 0.19 2.69 6.93
CA TYR A 415 -0.64 1.49 7.14
C TYR A 415 -1.11 1.29 8.59
N ALA A 416 -0.52 2.01 9.54
CA ALA A 416 -0.60 1.76 10.97
C ALA A 416 -2.02 1.82 11.56
N THR A 417 -2.85 2.77 11.12
CA THR A 417 -4.22 2.96 11.61
C THR A 417 -5.16 3.32 10.45
N PRO A 418 -6.49 3.26 10.64
CA PRO A 418 -7.42 3.69 9.60
C PRO A 418 -7.32 5.16 9.18
N THR A 419 -6.65 6.00 9.98
CA THR A 419 -6.50 7.44 9.75
C THR A 419 -5.05 7.88 9.58
N MET A 420 -4.09 6.94 9.75
CA MET A 420 -2.66 7.28 9.73
C MET A 420 -2.20 7.90 8.41
N GLY A 421 -2.71 7.44 7.27
CA GLY A 421 -2.34 8.01 5.97
C GLY A 421 -2.64 9.51 5.89
N ASP A 422 -3.84 9.91 6.30
CA ASP A 422 -4.24 11.31 6.34
C ASP A 422 -3.48 12.11 7.40
N THR A 423 -3.34 11.54 8.61
CA THR A 423 -2.66 12.20 9.74
C THR A 423 -1.18 12.42 9.44
N LEU A 424 -0.47 11.38 9.03
CA LEU A 424 0.97 11.43 8.76
C LEU A 424 1.27 12.32 7.54
N GLY A 425 0.50 12.15 6.46
CA GLY A 425 0.67 12.95 5.26
C GLY A 425 0.45 14.45 5.50
N ALA A 426 -0.62 14.83 6.22
CA ALA A 426 -0.88 16.21 6.58
C ALA A 426 0.19 16.76 7.56
N ALA A 427 0.61 15.96 8.53
CA ALA A 427 1.64 16.37 9.48
C ALA A 427 3.01 16.58 8.81
N LEU A 428 3.36 15.75 7.80
CA LEU A 428 4.56 15.94 6.98
C LEU A 428 4.47 17.19 6.10
N GLN A 429 3.30 17.50 5.53
CA GLN A 429 3.10 18.78 4.83
C GLN A 429 3.31 19.97 5.76
N ASP A 430 2.82 19.88 7.01
CA ASP A 430 3.04 20.94 8.01
C ASP A 430 4.49 21.06 8.43
N LEU A 431 5.22 19.95 8.57
CA LEU A 431 6.63 19.91 8.90
C LEU A 431 7.48 20.54 7.78
N ILE A 432 7.27 20.13 6.53
CA ILE A 432 7.95 20.68 5.34
C ILE A 432 7.67 22.17 5.15
N ALA A 433 6.45 22.61 5.47
CA ALA A 433 6.07 24.03 5.38
C ALA A 433 6.50 24.87 6.59
N GLY A 434 7.20 24.30 7.58
CA GLY A 434 7.60 24.99 8.80
C GLY A 434 6.45 25.40 9.73
N ARG A 435 5.25 24.84 9.52
CA ARG A 435 4.06 25.10 10.37
C ARG A 435 4.08 24.26 11.66
N LYS A 436 4.79 23.14 11.67
CA LYS A 436 5.08 22.32 12.84
C LYS A 436 6.56 22.11 12.99
N ASN A 437 7.02 22.10 14.22
CA ASN A 437 8.35 21.59 14.55
C ASN A 437 8.33 20.07 14.75
N PRO A 438 9.50 19.39 14.85
CA PRO A 438 9.55 17.93 15.03
C PRO A 438 8.73 17.42 16.21
N ALA A 439 8.71 18.09 17.35
CA ALA A 439 7.94 17.65 18.53
C ALA A 439 6.43 17.70 18.26
N GLN A 440 5.93 18.76 17.66
CA GLN A 440 4.50 18.91 17.30
C GLN A 440 4.08 17.92 16.19
N PHE A 441 4.98 17.62 15.26
CA PHE A 441 4.77 16.58 14.26
C PHE A 441 4.57 15.22 14.92
N LEU A 442 5.51 14.81 15.77
CA LEU A 442 5.48 13.52 16.46
C LEU A 442 4.30 13.40 17.43
N GLU A 443 3.94 14.47 18.14
CA GLU A 443 2.74 14.52 18.98
C GLU A 443 1.46 14.24 18.17
N THR A 444 1.35 14.86 17.00
CA THR A 444 0.20 14.67 16.11
C THR A 444 0.07 13.21 15.68
N VAL A 445 1.16 12.61 15.23
CA VAL A 445 1.20 11.21 14.75
C VAL A 445 1.00 10.24 15.92
N GLN A 446 1.63 10.49 17.07
CA GLN A 446 1.48 9.68 18.28
C GLN A 446 0.05 9.65 18.79
N LYS A 447 -0.67 10.76 18.70
CA LYS A 447 -2.07 10.83 19.13
C LYS A 447 -2.97 9.89 18.32
N ASP A 448 -2.81 9.86 16.99
CA ASP A 448 -3.54 8.93 16.11
C ASP A 448 -3.19 7.48 16.44
N TYR A 449 -1.88 7.18 16.48
CA TYR A 449 -1.35 5.86 16.79
C TYR A 449 -1.82 5.33 18.15
N GLY A 450 -1.71 6.17 19.21
CA GLY A 450 -2.07 5.80 20.58
C GLY A 450 -3.55 5.50 20.72
N VAL A 451 -4.43 6.34 20.19
CA VAL A 451 -5.89 6.12 20.22
C VAL A 451 -6.28 4.79 19.58
N TYR A 452 -5.56 4.38 18.51
CA TYR A 452 -5.82 3.12 17.85
C TYR A 452 -5.27 1.93 18.66
N THR A 453 -4.01 2.00 19.09
CA THR A 453 -3.33 0.88 19.74
C THR A 453 -3.82 0.61 21.16
N GLU A 454 -4.35 1.61 21.88
CA GLU A 454 -5.04 1.41 23.16
C GLU A 454 -6.29 0.51 23.04
N LYS A 455 -6.91 0.47 21.87
CA LYS A 455 -8.13 -0.32 21.62
C LYS A 455 -7.86 -1.67 20.97
N HIS A 456 -6.76 -1.80 20.23
CA HIS A 456 -6.53 -2.92 19.34
C HIS A 456 -5.11 -3.52 19.45
N GLY A 457 -4.24 -2.93 20.28
CA GLY A 457 -2.83 -3.32 20.46
C GLY A 457 -2.60 -4.38 21.54
#